data_4f354229040aef2e5d05126c1e39b6a7
#
_entry.id   4f354229040aef2e5d05126c1e39b6a7
#
_cell.length_a   1.000
_cell.length_b   1.000
_cell.length_c   1.000
_cell.angle_alpha   90.00
_cell.angle_beta   90.00
_cell.angle_gamma   90.00
#
_symmetry.space_group_name_H-M   'P 1'
#
loop_
_entity.id
_entity.type
_entity.pdbx_description
1 polymer ?
#
loop_
_entity_poly.entity_id
_entity_poly.type
_entity_poly.pdbx_seq_one_letter_code
_entity_poly.pdbx_strand_id
1 'polypeptide(L)'
;MPAAKREQAFAIAVVLLGTGVVGGAFLKLLNTPAAASLHLVGAANSRRQQTEPAKLAERNLREQLKSTGAQRDDAVLLAALAASDAATKVIVDATASTALAARHAEWLAQGYHVVTANKSLGGGELPGWRTLQAALANGARYGDSATVGAGLPVLSTLRRLRQCGDALLTLEGVFSGSLSYLFNGYDGSRPFSALLREARERGYTEPDPRADLSGEDVARKLLIIARNAGFALGWDEVQVESLVPEPLRAIDTGEFLARLEELDEPLATLHAEAKARGNVLRFLARLNQRGHARVGLVEVPAEHPAARLYGTDNQFALTTTRYHTQPLVIQGPGAGPEVTAQALLGDVLALG
;
A
#
# COMPACT_ATOMS: atom_id res chain seq x y z
N MET A 1 35.56 -36.80 -17.26
CA MET A 1 35.64 -35.46 -16.66
C MET A 1 34.24 -35.05 -16.20
N PRO A 2 34.01 -34.84 -14.91
CA PRO A 2 32.71 -34.39 -14.47
C PRO A 2 32.48 -32.94 -14.92
N ALA A 3 31.34 -32.68 -15.56
CA ALA A 3 30.93 -31.36 -15.95
C ALA A 3 30.83 -30.47 -14.68
N ALA A 4 31.61 -29.40 -14.62
CA ALA A 4 31.52 -28.41 -13.59
C ALA A 4 30.04 -27.88 -13.59
N LYS A 5 29.34 -28.03 -12.47
CA LYS A 5 28.10 -27.32 -12.21
C LYS A 5 28.45 -25.85 -12.38
N ARG A 6 27.98 -25.20 -13.46
CA ARG A 6 27.94 -23.75 -13.55
C ARG A 6 27.12 -23.33 -12.35
N GLU A 7 27.73 -22.68 -11.37
CA GLU A 7 27.04 -21.94 -10.36
C GLU A 7 26.11 -20.99 -11.10
N GLN A 8 24.81 -21.17 -10.90
CA GLN A 8 23.80 -20.36 -11.52
C GLN A 8 23.92 -18.98 -10.88
N ALA A 9 24.59 -18.04 -11.55
CA ALA A 9 24.71 -16.68 -11.08
C ALA A 9 23.29 -16.11 -10.92
N PHE A 10 22.93 -15.74 -9.69
CA PHE A 10 21.67 -15.08 -9.42
C PHE A 10 21.67 -13.71 -10.12
N ALA A 11 20.58 -13.40 -10.79
CA ALA A 11 20.44 -12.12 -11.50
C ALA A 11 20.20 -10.95 -10.55
N ILE A 12 19.53 -11.22 -9.41
CA ILE A 12 19.07 -10.19 -8.48
C ILE A 12 19.46 -10.57 -7.04
N ALA A 13 20.22 -9.70 -6.36
CA ALA A 13 20.47 -9.80 -4.93
C ALA A 13 19.48 -8.93 -4.14
N VAL A 14 18.97 -9.47 -3.04
CA VAL A 14 17.92 -8.84 -2.24
C VAL A 14 18.33 -8.73 -0.78
N VAL A 15 18.16 -7.54 -0.20
CA VAL A 15 18.07 -7.32 1.26
C VAL A 15 16.63 -7.05 1.63
N LEU A 16 16.07 -7.80 2.57
CA LEU A 16 14.71 -7.63 3.08
C LEU A 16 14.72 -6.89 4.42
N LEU A 17 14.11 -5.72 4.47
CA LEU A 17 13.86 -4.95 5.67
C LEU A 17 12.41 -5.14 6.12
N GLY A 18 12.23 -5.70 7.31
CA GLY A 18 10.91 -6.03 7.84
C GLY A 18 10.50 -7.48 7.56
N THR A 19 10.59 -8.35 8.57
CA THR A 19 10.13 -9.74 8.54
C THR A 19 8.80 -9.93 9.29
N GLY A 20 7.95 -8.89 9.30
CA GLY A 20 6.60 -8.93 9.86
C GLY A 20 5.65 -9.82 9.03
N VAL A 21 4.38 -9.44 8.97
CA VAL A 21 3.36 -10.23 8.25
C VAL A 21 3.64 -10.25 6.76
N VAL A 22 3.82 -9.09 6.13
CA VAL A 22 4.11 -8.95 4.68
C VAL A 22 5.48 -9.52 4.33
N GLY A 23 6.54 -9.13 5.07
CA GLY A 23 7.89 -9.67 4.82
C GLY A 23 7.99 -11.17 5.04
N GLY A 24 7.23 -11.73 6.00
CA GLY A 24 7.12 -13.18 6.18
C GLY A 24 6.44 -13.89 5.00
N ALA A 25 5.42 -13.27 4.39
CA ALA A 25 4.82 -13.76 3.16
C ALA A 25 5.80 -13.65 1.97
N PHE A 26 6.57 -12.56 1.87
CA PHE A 26 7.61 -12.41 0.86
C PHE A 26 8.71 -13.50 0.98
N LEU A 27 9.17 -13.81 2.19
CA LEU A 27 10.12 -14.90 2.41
C LEU A 27 9.59 -16.26 1.94
N LYS A 28 8.28 -16.53 2.07
CA LYS A 28 7.68 -17.75 1.51
C LYS A 28 7.73 -17.77 -0.02
N LEU A 29 7.50 -16.63 -0.67
CA LEU A 29 7.56 -16.53 -2.14
C LEU A 29 8.97 -16.74 -2.68
N LEU A 30 10.04 -16.37 -1.94
CA LEU A 30 11.43 -16.64 -2.34
C LEU A 30 11.73 -18.12 -2.47
N ASN A 31 10.96 -19.00 -1.86
CA ASN A 31 11.09 -20.46 -2.00
C ASN A 31 10.29 -21.05 -3.17
N THR A 32 9.74 -20.23 -4.04
CA THR A 32 8.96 -20.67 -5.22
C THR A 32 9.81 -20.58 -6.49
N PRO A 33 9.46 -21.35 -7.54
CA PRO A 33 10.15 -21.27 -8.83
C PRO A 33 10.14 -19.86 -9.45
N ALA A 34 9.11 -19.04 -9.14
CA ALA A 34 9.02 -17.67 -9.62
C ALA A 34 10.18 -16.78 -9.15
N ALA A 35 10.77 -17.09 -7.99
CA ALA A 35 11.88 -16.33 -7.41
C ALA A 35 13.26 -16.98 -7.65
N ALA A 36 13.38 -17.93 -8.58
CA ALA A 36 14.62 -18.68 -8.81
C ALA A 36 15.84 -17.81 -9.21
N SER A 37 15.59 -16.61 -9.77
CA SER A 37 16.63 -15.62 -10.11
C SER A 37 17.05 -14.73 -8.95
N LEU A 38 16.38 -14.81 -7.79
CA LEU A 38 16.61 -13.98 -6.63
C LEU A 38 17.49 -14.68 -5.59
N HIS A 39 18.44 -13.92 -5.04
CA HIS A 39 19.29 -14.34 -3.94
C HIS A 39 19.09 -13.41 -2.74
N LEU A 40 18.55 -13.94 -1.63
CA LEU A 40 18.45 -13.20 -0.38
C LEU A 40 19.84 -13.15 0.27
N VAL A 41 20.44 -11.97 0.38
CA VAL A 41 21.78 -11.75 0.97
C VAL A 41 21.71 -11.14 2.36
N GLY A 42 20.54 -10.67 2.78
CA GLY A 42 20.33 -10.13 4.12
C GLY A 42 18.83 -9.99 4.44
N ALA A 43 18.49 -10.20 5.69
CA ALA A 43 17.14 -9.97 6.20
C ALA A 43 17.19 -9.38 7.61
N ALA A 44 16.30 -8.44 7.91
CA ALA A 44 16.22 -7.83 9.23
C ALA A 44 14.77 -7.58 9.68
N ASN A 45 14.54 -7.67 10.99
CA ASN A 45 13.39 -7.06 11.66
C ASN A 45 13.82 -5.71 12.28
N SER A 46 13.02 -5.18 13.21
CA SER A 46 13.33 -3.90 13.88
C SER A 46 14.54 -3.95 14.81
N ARG A 47 15.01 -5.14 15.22
CA ARG A 47 16.05 -5.31 16.25
C ARG A 47 17.21 -6.20 15.82
N ARG A 48 16.96 -7.16 14.95
CA ARG A 48 17.91 -8.23 14.59
C ARG A 48 18.02 -8.38 13.09
N GLN A 49 19.16 -8.92 12.68
CA GLN A 49 19.47 -9.21 11.28
C GLN A 49 20.17 -10.56 11.11
N GLN A 50 20.18 -11.02 9.87
CA GLN A 50 20.92 -12.20 9.40
C GLN A 50 21.50 -11.92 8.01
N THR A 51 22.79 -12.27 7.82
CA THR A 51 23.49 -12.18 6.53
C THR A 51 24.24 -13.46 6.18
N GLU A 52 24.23 -14.47 7.06
CA GLU A 52 24.87 -15.76 6.78
C GLU A 52 24.02 -16.58 5.80
N PRO A 53 24.56 -16.97 4.62
CA PRO A 53 23.77 -17.63 3.57
C PRO A 53 23.06 -18.91 4.04
N ALA A 54 23.72 -19.74 4.84
CA ALA A 54 23.13 -20.99 5.35
C ALA A 54 21.88 -20.72 6.22
N LYS A 55 21.92 -19.67 7.04
CA LYS A 55 20.79 -19.29 7.91
C LYS A 55 19.68 -18.54 7.16
N LEU A 56 20.03 -17.77 6.13
CA LEU A 56 19.06 -17.12 5.26
C LEU A 56 18.21 -18.12 4.47
N ALA A 57 18.77 -19.28 4.14
CA ALA A 57 18.08 -20.35 3.44
C ALA A 57 17.11 -21.16 4.33
N GLU A 58 17.10 -20.93 5.65
CA GLU A 58 16.25 -21.69 6.57
C GLU A 58 14.78 -21.25 6.49
N ARG A 59 13.87 -22.22 6.41
CA ARG A 59 12.43 -21.97 6.30
C ARG A 59 11.83 -21.20 7.47
N ASN A 60 12.47 -21.23 8.64
CA ASN A 60 12.04 -20.58 9.88
C ASN A 60 12.79 -19.27 10.17
N LEU A 61 13.46 -18.68 9.18
CA LEU A 61 14.24 -17.43 9.31
C LEU A 61 13.45 -16.32 10.05
N ARG A 62 12.18 -16.16 9.74
CA ARG A 62 11.32 -15.17 10.40
C ARG A 62 11.22 -15.41 11.92
N GLU A 63 11.06 -16.65 12.34
CA GLU A 63 10.96 -17.01 13.76
C GLU A 63 12.33 -16.89 14.45
N GLN A 64 13.39 -17.29 13.79
CA GLN A 64 14.75 -17.14 14.31
C GLN A 64 15.09 -15.66 14.57
N LEU A 65 14.76 -14.76 13.67
CA LEU A 65 14.98 -13.32 13.85
C LEU A 65 14.20 -12.69 15.02
N LYS A 66 13.25 -13.40 15.64
CA LYS A 66 12.59 -12.93 16.88
C LYS A 66 13.48 -13.11 18.10
N SER A 67 14.32 -14.16 18.15
CA SER A 67 15.11 -14.56 19.32
C SER A 67 16.61 -14.61 19.08
N THR A 68 17.04 -14.95 17.88
CA THR A 68 18.46 -15.12 17.49
C THR A 68 18.82 -14.19 16.33
N GLY A 69 20.07 -14.13 15.98
CA GLY A 69 20.60 -13.21 14.96
C GLY A 69 21.38 -12.06 15.58
N ALA A 70 22.24 -11.43 14.81
CA ALA A 70 23.01 -10.26 15.23
C ALA A 70 22.08 -9.07 15.50
N GLN A 71 22.53 -8.13 16.32
CA GLN A 71 21.87 -6.83 16.44
C GLN A 71 21.82 -6.17 15.05
N ARG A 72 20.70 -5.52 14.74
CA ARG A 72 20.51 -4.86 13.45
C ARG A 72 21.53 -3.74 13.26
N ASP A 73 22.23 -3.81 12.14
CA ASP A 73 23.14 -2.80 11.62
C ASP A 73 22.92 -2.72 10.10
N ASP A 74 22.32 -1.64 9.64
CA ASP A 74 22.02 -1.45 8.22
C ASP A 74 23.28 -1.36 7.36
N ALA A 75 24.43 -0.93 7.92
CA ALA A 75 25.69 -0.91 7.18
C ALA A 75 26.18 -2.32 6.84
N VAL A 76 26.01 -3.28 7.75
CA VAL A 76 26.35 -4.71 7.50
C VAL A 76 25.42 -5.30 6.44
N LEU A 77 24.12 -4.97 6.44
CA LEU A 77 23.18 -5.43 5.42
C LEU A 77 23.53 -4.87 4.03
N LEU A 78 23.88 -3.58 3.96
CA LEU A 78 24.29 -2.94 2.70
C LEU A 78 25.64 -3.48 2.22
N ALA A 79 26.58 -3.77 3.12
CA ALA A 79 27.84 -4.40 2.76
C ALA A 79 27.63 -5.80 2.18
N ALA A 80 26.73 -6.61 2.75
CA ALA A 80 26.37 -7.92 2.19
C ALA A 80 25.75 -7.79 0.79
N LEU A 81 24.90 -6.77 0.58
CA LEU A 81 24.31 -6.48 -0.73
C LEU A 81 25.38 -6.02 -1.74
N ALA A 82 26.29 -5.14 -1.31
CA ALA A 82 27.38 -4.64 -2.14
C ALA A 82 28.35 -5.76 -2.59
N ALA A 83 28.63 -6.71 -1.69
CA ALA A 83 29.53 -7.85 -1.94
C ALA A 83 28.94 -8.92 -2.87
N SER A 84 27.64 -8.88 -3.17
CA SER A 84 27.02 -9.82 -4.11
C SER A 84 27.47 -9.56 -5.54
N ASP A 85 27.74 -10.63 -6.30
CA ASP A 85 28.08 -10.60 -7.72
C ASP A 85 26.84 -10.39 -8.65
N ALA A 86 25.63 -10.32 -8.08
CA ALA A 86 24.42 -10.09 -8.86
C ALA A 86 24.46 -8.72 -9.54
N ALA A 87 24.03 -8.70 -10.80
CA ALA A 87 23.98 -7.48 -11.61
C ALA A 87 22.98 -6.45 -11.04
N THR A 88 21.88 -6.93 -10.46
CA THR A 88 20.81 -6.09 -9.90
C THR A 88 20.80 -6.24 -8.37
N LYS A 89 20.84 -5.12 -7.66
CA LYS A 89 20.89 -5.05 -6.20
C LYS A 89 19.68 -4.30 -5.66
N VAL A 90 18.87 -4.98 -4.85
CA VAL A 90 17.56 -4.48 -4.43
C VAL A 90 17.41 -4.47 -2.91
N ILE A 91 16.93 -3.37 -2.37
CA ILE A 91 16.46 -3.25 -0.99
C ILE A 91 14.94 -3.34 -1.00
N VAL A 92 14.38 -4.35 -0.34
CA VAL A 92 12.93 -4.52 -0.18
C VAL A 92 12.53 -4.01 1.21
N ASP A 93 11.75 -2.92 1.26
CA ASP A 93 11.20 -2.38 2.51
C ASP A 93 9.75 -2.83 2.71
N ALA A 94 9.56 -3.87 3.54
CA ALA A 94 8.26 -4.39 3.96
C ALA A 94 7.88 -3.88 5.38
N THR A 95 8.30 -2.66 5.74
CA THR A 95 8.01 -2.04 7.04
C THR A 95 7.00 -0.91 6.93
N ALA A 96 6.58 -0.37 8.09
CA ALA A 96 5.85 0.89 8.19
C ALA A 96 6.71 2.01 8.81
N SER A 97 8.04 1.84 8.85
CA SER A 97 8.97 2.77 9.48
C SER A 97 9.18 4.01 8.60
N THR A 98 8.79 5.18 9.11
CA THR A 98 9.06 6.46 8.45
C THR A 98 10.56 6.75 8.36
N ALA A 99 11.34 6.35 9.38
CA ALA A 99 12.78 6.52 9.39
C ALA A 99 13.48 5.71 8.29
N LEU A 100 13.00 4.49 7.99
CA LEU A 100 13.54 3.70 6.88
C LEU A 100 13.11 4.26 5.53
N ALA A 101 11.84 4.64 5.40
CA ALA A 101 11.35 5.27 4.18
C ALA A 101 12.13 6.54 3.81
N ALA A 102 12.53 7.34 4.79
CA ALA A 102 13.35 8.53 4.58
C ALA A 102 14.73 8.23 3.96
N ARG A 103 15.25 7.00 4.12
CA ARG A 103 16.53 6.57 3.54
C ARG A 103 16.43 6.04 2.12
N HIS A 104 15.23 5.84 1.56
CA HIS A 104 15.08 5.31 0.21
C HIS A 104 15.82 6.15 -0.83
N ALA A 105 15.74 7.47 -0.73
CA ALA A 105 16.43 8.37 -1.66
C ALA A 105 17.97 8.24 -1.56
N GLU A 106 18.51 8.04 -0.35
CA GLU A 106 19.93 7.76 -0.12
C GLU A 106 20.36 6.48 -0.83
N TRP A 107 19.63 5.39 -0.66
CA TRP A 107 19.94 4.10 -1.28
C TRP A 107 19.86 4.14 -2.81
N LEU A 108 18.84 4.82 -3.34
CA LEU A 108 18.70 5.04 -4.78
C LEU A 108 19.89 5.86 -5.33
N ALA A 109 20.33 6.92 -4.63
CA ALA A 109 21.48 7.70 -5.01
C ALA A 109 22.79 6.89 -5.02
N GLN A 110 22.89 5.86 -4.19
CA GLN A 110 23.99 4.90 -4.18
C GLN A 110 23.91 3.84 -5.30
N GLY A 111 22.85 3.86 -6.13
CA GLY A 111 22.65 2.93 -7.23
C GLY A 111 21.91 1.65 -6.88
N TYR A 112 21.44 1.49 -5.63
CA TYR A 112 20.55 0.39 -5.27
C TYR A 112 19.12 0.65 -5.77
N HIS A 113 18.45 -0.37 -6.24
CA HIS A 113 17.01 -0.31 -6.46
C HIS A 113 16.28 -0.47 -5.13
N VAL A 114 15.11 0.18 -4.99
CA VAL A 114 14.26 0.04 -3.81
C VAL A 114 12.89 -0.44 -4.23
N VAL A 115 12.38 -1.47 -3.55
CA VAL A 115 11.01 -1.97 -3.71
C VAL A 115 10.32 -1.91 -2.35
N THR A 116 9.09 -1.39 -2.28
CA THR A 116 8.50 -1.10 -0.98
C THR A 116 6.98 -1.28 -0.91
N ALA A 117 6.52 -1.71 0.28
CA ALA A 117 5.13 -1.60 0.72
C ALA A 117 4.92 -0.41 1.68
N ASN A 118 5.98 0.32 2.01
CA ASN A 118 5.96 1.45 2.93
C ASN A 118 5.41 2.70 2.26
N LYS A 119 4.27 3.18 2.72
CA LYS A 119 3.57 4.34 2.16
C LYS A 119 4.17 5.69 2.60
N SER A 120 5.06 5.70 3.62
CA SER A 120 5.46 6.94 4.31
C SER A 120 6.13 7.95 3.39
N LEU A 121 6.94 7.52 2.43
CA LEU A 121 7.61 8.44 1.52
C LEU A 121 6.71 8.86 0.35
N GLY A 122 6.09 7.90 -0.34
CA GLY A 122 5.20 8.18 -1.47
C GLY A 122 3.95 8.96 -1.09
N GLY A 123 3.40 8.70 0.10
CA GLY A 123 2.22 9.37 0.67
C GLY A 123 2.54 10.37 1.78
N GLY A 124 3.80 10.77 1.95
CA GLY A 124 4.25 11.77 2.92
C GLY A 124 4.39 13.16 2.35
N GLU A 125 5.27 13.96 2.95
CA GLU A 125 5.53 15.35 2.55
C GLU A 125 6.11 15.45 1.14
N LEU A 126 5.74 16.51 0.40
CA LEU A 126 6.16 16.72 -0.98
C LEU A 126 7.70 16.87 -1.15
N PRO A 127 8.44 17.54 -0.25
CA PRO A 127 9.90 17.59 -0.36
C PRO A 127 10.57 16.23 -0.39
N GLY A 128 10.12 15.28 0.46
CA GLY A 128 10.63 13.90 0.47
C GLY A 128 10.39 13.18 -0.86
N TRP A 129 9.20 13.33 -1.44
CA TRP A 129 8.88 12.81 -2.76
C TRP A 129 9.77 13.39 -3.86
N ARG A 130 10.01 14.72 -3.85
CA ARG A 130 10.91 15.38 -4.81
C ARG A 130 12.34 14.88 -4.70
N THR A 131 12.83 14.67 -3.47
CA THR A 131 14.16 14.11 -3.23
C THR A 131 14.25 12.68 -3.78
N LEU A 132 13.22 11.85 -3.58
CA LEU A 132 13.12 10.52 -4.18
C LEU A 132 13.20 10.58 -5.71
N GLN A 133 12.41 11.45 -6.34
CA GLN A 133 12.39 11.58 -7.81
C GLN A 133 13.75 12.03 -8.35
N ALA A 134 14.43 12.93 -7.67
CA ALA A 134 15.78 13.37 -8.06
C ALA A 134 16.80 12.22 -7.96
N ALA A 135 16.68 11.35 -6.97
CA ALA A 135 17.57 10.20 -6.80
C ALA A 135 17.43 9.13 -7.89
N LEU A 136 16.34 9.12 -8.64
CA LEU A 136 16.13 8.19 -9.76
C LEU A 136 16.89 8.58 -11.03
N ALA A 137 17.49 9.77 -11.09
CA ALA A 137 18.21 10.27 -12.28
C ALA A 137 19.44 9.45 -12.64
N ASN A 138 19.99 8.64 -11.70
CA ASN A 138 21.14 7.76 -11.93
C ASN A 138 20.78 6.39 -12.54
N GLY A 139 19.51 6.17 -12.90
CA GLY A 139 19.03 4.90 -13.46
C GLY A 139 18.54 3.88 -12.41
N ALA A 140 18.65 4.17 -11.11
CA ALA A 140 18.02 3.36 -10.09
C ALA A 140 16.48 3.38 -10.25
N ARG A 141 15.80 2.32 -9.85
CA ARG A 141 14.34 2.18 -9.97
C ARG A 141 13.68 2.02 -8.61
N TYR A 142 12.47 2.56 -8.50
CA TYR A 142 11.64 2.50 -7.32
C TYR A 142 10.34 1.74 -7.61
N GLY A 143 10.16 0.58 -6.95
CA GLY A 143 8.97 -0.24 -7.06
C GLY A 143 8.07 0.00 -5.84
N ASP A 144 6.93 0.64 -6.05
CA ASP A 144 5.98 1.00 -5.00
C ASP A 144 4.58 0.41 -5.20
N SER A 145 4.46 -0.57 -6.10
CA SER A 145 3.16 -1.16 -6.46
C SER A 145 2.39 -1.70 -5.25
N ALA A 146 3.12 -2.24 -4.25
CA ALA A 146 2.53 -2.76 -3.01
C ALA A 146 1.98 -1.69 -2.06
N THR A 147 2.18 -0.40 -2.33
CA THR A 147 1.72 0.69 -1.45
C THR A 147 0.25 1.03 -1.63
N VAL A 148 -0.36 0.70 -2.78
CA VAL A 148 -1.76 0.99 -3.09
C VAL A 148 -2.44 -0.24 -3.68
N GLY A 149 -3.56 -0.66 -3.05
CA GLY A 149 -4.36 -1.79 -3.54
C GLY A 149 -3.70 -3.15 -3.34
N ALA A 150 -2.71 -3.26 -2.46
CA ALA A 150 -1.95 -4.49 -2.19
C ALA A 150 -1.36 -5.10 -3.48
N GLY A 151 -1.96 -6.19 -4.01
CA GLY A 151 -1.52 -6.84 -5.25
C GLY A 151 -2.23 -6.35 -6.51
N LEU A 152 -3.19 -5.44 -6.40
CA LEU A 152 -3.88 -4.89 -7.56
C LEU A 152 -2.93 -4.04 -8.41
N PRO A 153 -2.91 -4.20 -9.74
CA PRO A 153 -1.91 -3.55 -10.61
C PRO A 153 -2.23 -2.06 -10.88
N VAL A 154 -2.55 -1.28 -9.83
CA VAL A 154 -2.98 0.11 -9.96
C VAL A 154 -1.84 1.01 -10.43
N LEU A 155 -0.74 1.05 -9.66
CA LEU A 155 0.38 1.94 -9.96
C LEU A 155 1.17 1.50 -11.20
N SER A 156 1.34 0.20 -11.41
CA SER A 156 1.99 -0.35 -12.62
C SER A 156 1.20 -0.01 -13.88
N THR A 157 -0.14 -0.15 -13.85
CA THR A 157 -1.02 0.24 -14.96
C THR A 157 -0.92 1.75 -15.23
N LEU A 158 -1.02 2.57 -14.19
CA LEU A 158 -0.96 4.02 -14.32
C LEU A 158 0.38 4.49 -14.95
N ARG A 159 1.51 3.95 -14.46
CA ARG A 159 2.83 4.23 -15.02
C ARG A 159 2.91 3.83 -16.50
N ARG A 160 2.39 2.66 -16.87
CA ARG A 160 2.40 2.20 -18.25
C ARG A 160 1.55 3.09 -19.17
N LEU A 161 0.33 3.45 -18.75
CA LEU A 161 -0.52 4.38 -19.49
C LEU A 161 0.20 5.71 -19.73
N ARG A 162 0.79 6.27 -18.68
CA ARG A 162 1.53 7.53 -18.76
C ARG A 162 2.76 7.43 -19.69
N GLN A 163 3.53 6.35 -19.62
CA GLN A 163 4.67 6.10 -20.52
C GLN A 163 4.23 6.03 -22.00
N CYS A 164 3.01 5.56 -22.27
CA CYS A 164 2.43 5.54 -23.61
C CYS A 164 1.72 6.86 -23.99
N GLY A 165 1.89 7.93 -23.21
CA GLY A 165 1.30 9.23 -23.48
C GLY A 165 -0.22 9.29 -23.23
N ASP A 166 -0.76 8.41 -22.36
CA ASP A 166 -2.16 8.44 -21.94
C ASP A 166 -2.27 9.13 -20.58
N ALA A 167 -2.85 10.33 -20.55
CA ALA A 167 -2.93 11.15 -19.36
C ALA A 167 -4.17 10.83 -18.52
N LEU A 168 -4.00 10.77 -17.19
CA LEU A 168 -5.12 10.65 -16.25
C LEU A 168 -5.94 11.94 -16.22
N LEU A 169 -7.23 11.84 -16.50
CA LEU A 169 -8.20 12.94 -16.40
C LEU A 169 -8.90 12.96 -15.06
N THR A 170 -9.44 11.78 -14.63
CA THR A 170 -10.02 11.62 -13.31
C THR A 170 -9.71 10.23 -12.76
N LEU A 171 -9.58 10.18 -11.45
CA LEU A 171 -9.56 8.96 -10.67
C LEU A 171 -10.68 9.02 -9.65
N GLU A 172 -11.42 7.94 -9.52
CA GLU A 172 -12.40 7.76 -8.48
C GLU A 172 -12.37 6.32 -7.97
N GLY A 173 -12.56 6.11 -6.65
CA GLY A 173 -12.64 4.74 -6.18
C GLY A 173 -12.69 4.58 -4.66
N VAL A 174 -12.86 3.33 -4.25
CA VAL A 174 -12.88 2.87 -2.86
C VAL A 174 -11.52 2.22 -2.56
N PHE A 175 -10.71 2.84 -1.69
CA PHE A 175 -9.32 2.44 -1.43
C PHE A 175 -9.10 1.82 -0.05
N SER A 176 -10.17 1.59 0.72
CA SER A 176 -10.13 1.01 2.05
C SER A 176 -11.06 -0.20 2.13
N GLY A 177 -10.52 -1.35 2.55
CA GLY A 177 -11.32 -2.55 2.74
C GLY A 177 -12.31 -2.45 3.91
N SER A 178 -11.91 -1.79 5.01
CA SER A 178 -12.78 -1.54 6.17
C SER A 178 -13.96 -0.64 5.82
N LEU A 179 -13.71 0.49 5.15
CA LEU A 179 -14.75 1.42 4.72
C LEU A 179 -15.61 0.81 3.60
N SER A 180 -15.02 -0.02 2.72
CA SER A 180 -15.78 -0.81 1.75
C SER A 180 -16.77 -1.72 2.45
N TYR A 181 -16.32 -2.53 3.41
CA TYR A 181 -17.19 -3.41 4.19
C TYR A 181 -18.32 -2.64 4.88
N LEU A 182 -17.99 -1.53 5.55
CA LEU A 182 -18.97 -0.72 6.26
C LEU A 182 -20.05 -0.17 5.33
N PHE A 183 -19.67 0.50 4.23
CA PHE A 183 -20.64 1.15 3.33
C PHE A 183 -21.25 0.22 2.27
N ASN A 184 -20.73 -0.98 2.07
CA ASN A 184 -21.41 -2.04 1.33
C ASN A 184 -22.48 -2.72 2.17
N GLY A 185 -22.25 -2.83 3.50
CA GLY A 185 -23.15 -3.49 4.44
C GLY A 185 -24.18 -2.56 5.10
N TYR A 186 -23.97 -1.23 5.03
CA TYR A 186 -24.88 -0.28 5.69
C TYR A 186 -26.08 0.06 4.81
N ASP A 187 -27.24 -0.52 5.12
CA ASP A 187 -28.51 -0.36 4.42
C ASP A 187 -29.59 0.40 5.23
N GLY A 188 -29.21 0.88 6.42
CA GLY A 188 -30.07 1.57 7.37
C GLY A 188 -30.99 0.65 8.19
N SER A 189 -30.92 -0.67 8.04
CA SER A 189 -31.74 -1.63 8.81
C SER A 189 -31.28 -1.78 10.26
N ARG A 190 -30.04 -1.40 10.55
CA ARG A 190 -29.43 -1.43 11.88
C ARG A 190 -28.52 -0.22 12.10
N PRO A 191 -28.21 0.14 13.37
CA PRO A 191 -27.30 1.25 13.66
C PRO A 191 -25.92 1.05 13.03
N PHE A 192 -25.27 2.13 12.59
CA PHE A 192 -23.93 2.08 12.03
C PHE A 192 -22.90 1.62 13.08
N SER A 193 -23.06 2.03 14.34
CA SER A 193 -22.26 1.60 15.47
C SER A 193 -22.23 0.08 15.65
N ALA A 194 -23.37 -0.59 15.46
CA ALA A 194 -23.44 -2.05 15.54
C ALA A 194 -22.65 -2.72 14.40
N LEU A 195 -22.72 -2.17 13.18
CA LEU A 195 -21.94 -2.65 12.04
C LEU A 195 -20.43 -2.42 12.25
N LEU A 196 -20.05 -1.30 12.82
CA LEU A 196 -18.66 -0.96 13.12
C LEU A 196 -18.08 -1.88 14.21
N ARG A 197 -18.85 -2.21 15.25
CA ARG A 197 -18.45 -3.21 16.26
C ARG A 197 -18.22 -4.58 15.62
N GLU A 198 -19.13 -5.03 14.78
CA GLU A 198 -18.99 -6.29 14.05
C GLU A 198 -17.74 -6.29 13.15
N ALA A 199 -17.49 -5.21 12.40
CA ALA A 199 -16.31 -5.09 11.56
C ALA A 199 -15.01 -5.19 12.38
N ARG A 200 -14.99 -4.57 13.56
CA ARG A 200 -13.86 -4.62 14.50
C ARG A 200 -13.65 -6.04 15.06
N GLU A 201 -14.69 -6.71 15.49
CA GLU A 201 -14.62 -8.10 16.00
C GLU A 201 -14.12 -9.09 14.95
N ARG A 202 -14.49 -8.86 13.68
CA ARG A 202 -14.00 -9.64 12.53
C ARG A 202 -12.57 -9.27 12.10
N GLY A 203 -11.96 -8.25 12.69
CA GLY A 203 -10.63 -7.77 12.32
C GLY A 203 -10.58 -7.05 10.97
N TYR A 204 -11.70 -6.48 10.51
CA TYR A 204 -11.76 -5.68 9.28
C TYR A 204 -11.35 -4.23 9.51
N THR A 205 -11.36 -3.75 10.76
CA THR A 205 -10.83 -2.43 11.14
C THR A 205 -9.57 -2.58 12.00
N GLU A 206 -8.82 -1.49 12.12
CA GLU A 206 -7.76 -1.38 13.11
C GLU A 206 -8.34 -1.51 14.55
N PRO A 207 -7.51 -1.84 15.55
CA PRO A 207 -7.95 -1.91 16.96
C PRO A 207 -8.65 -0.64 17.45
N ASP A 208 -8.17 0.53 16.97
CA ASP A 208 -8.85 1.81 17.08
C ASP A 208 -9.48 2.15 15.71
N PRO A 209 -10.80 2.02 15.56
CA PRO A 209 -11.46 2.24 14.28
C PRO A 209 -11.34 3.68 13.75
N ARG A 210 -10.91 4.65 14.59
CA ARG A 210 -10.66 6.03 14.13
C ARG A 210 -9.58 6.07 13.06
N ALA A 211 -8.61 5.17 13.10
CA ALA A 211 -7.57 5.07 12.07
C ALA A 211 -8.19 4.83 10.68
N ASP A 212 -9.27 4.02 10.60
CA ASP A 212 -10.01 3.77 9.36
C ASP A 212 -10.97 4.92 9.03
N LEU A 213 -11.76 5.34 10.03
CA LEU A 213 -12.82 6.34 9.86
C LEU A 213 -12.28 7.76 9.59
N SER A 214 -11.02 8.05 9.94
CA SER A 214 -10.37 9.32 9.61
C SER A 214 -10.22 9.56 8.12
N GLY A 215 -10.13 8.50 7.32
CA GLY A 215 -9.85 8.57 5.89
C GLY A 215 -8.40 8.88 5.52
N GLU A 216 -7.50 9.02 6.50
CA GLU A 216 -6.09 9.38 6.26
C GLU A 216 -5.33 8.35 5.41
N ASP A 217 -5.54 7.03 5.63
CA ASP A 217 -4.90 6.00 4.80
C ASP A 217 -5.40 6.06 3.35
N VAL A 218 -6.68 6.37 3.16
CA VAL A 218 -7.28 6.59 1.82
C VAL A 218 -6.66 7.82 1.15
N ALA A 219 -6.51 8.92 1.89
CA ALA A 219 -5.87 10.15 1.40
C ALA A 219 -4.39 9.91 1.04
N ARG A 220 -3.67 9.15 1.85
CA ARG A 220 -2.28 8.75 1.60
C ARG A 220 -2.14 7.93 0.33
N LYS A 221 -3.06 6.99 0.09
CA LYS A 221 -3.11 6.21 -1.16
C LYS A 221 -3.45 7.09 -2.36
N LEU A 222 -4.41 8.01 -2.22
CA LEU A 222 -4.76 8.98 -3.25
C LEU A 222 -3.56 9.84 -3.64
N LEU A 223 -2.81 10.31 -2.64
CA LEU A 223 -1.60 11.12 -2.86
C LEU A 223 -0.51 10.33 -3.61
N ILE A 224 -0.30 9.05 -3.26
CA ILE A 224 0.63 8.18 -4.00
C ILE A 224 0.21 8.04 -5.46
N ILE A 225 -1.08 7.78 -5.72
CA ILE A 225 -1.60 7.66 -7.08
C ILE A 225 -1.42 8.98 -7.85
N ALA A 226 -1.79 10.11 -7.24
CA ALA A 226 -1.68 11.44 -7.85
C ALA A 226 -0.23 11.72 -8.26
N ARG A 227 0.74 11.45 -7.39
CA ARG A 227 2.18 11.62 -7.67
C ARG A 227 2.67 10.71 -8.79
N ASN A 228 2.24 9.45 -8.81
CA ASN A 228 2.53 8.52 -9.92
C ASN A 228 1.87 8.95 -11.23
N ALA A 229 0.72 9.64 -11.17
CA ALA A 229 0.05 10.24 -12.32
C ALA A 229 0.74 11.54 -12.82
N GLY A 230 1.67 12.10 -12.04
CA GLY A 230 2.45 13.29 -12.40
C GLY A 230 2.00 14.58 -11.73
N PHE A 231 1.05 14.52 -10.78
CA PHE A 231 0.64 15.68 -9.99
C PHE A 231 1.62 15.87 -8.82
N ALA A 232 2.16 17.07 -8.66
CA ALA A 232 3.08 17.42 -7.57
C ALA A 232 2.30 17.94 -6.35
N LEU A 233 1.39 17.12 -5.82
CA LEU A 233 0.54 17.47 -4.67
C LEU A 233 1.25 17.34 -3.34
N GLY A 234 1.00 18.29 -2.42
CA GLY A 234 1.30 18.23 -1.01
C GLY A 234 0.19 17.49 -0.22
N TRP A 235 0.50 17.14 1.01
CA TRP A 235 -0.49 16.53 1.90
C TRP A 235 -1.65 17.48 2.23
N ASP A 236 -1.34 18.74 2.42
CA ASP A 236 -2.26 19.84 2.71
C ASP A 236 -3.22 20.18 1.56
N GLU A 237 -2.91 19.73 0.34
CA GLU A 237 -3.77 19.88 -0.84
C GLU A 237 -4.82 18.77 -0.97
N VAL A 238 -4.76 17.72 -0.14
CA VAL A 238 -5.76 16.65 -0.11
C VAL A 238 -6.86 16.99 0.90
N GLN A 239 -8.06 17.24 0.42
CA GLN A 239 -9.22 17.48 1.28
C GLN A 239 -9.72 16.15 1.84
N VAL A 240 -9.73 16.02 3.17
CA VAL A 240 -10.19 14.81 3.87
C VAL A 240 -11.39 15.12 4.74
N GLU A 241 -12.51 14.48 4.45
CA GLU A 241 -13.71 14.51 5.28
C GLU A 241 -13.73 13.26 6.16
N SER A 242 -13.31 13.44 7.42
CA SER A 242 -13.32 12.39 8.42
C SER A 242 -14.74 12.03 8.84
N LEU A 243 -15.00 10.73 9.00
CA LEU A 243 -16.24 10.23 9.60
C LEU A 243 -16.25 10.34 11.13
N VAL A 244 -15.09 10.62 11.74
CA VAL A 244 -14.96 10.80 13.19
C VAL A 244 -15.41 12.21 13.56
N PRO A 245 -16.49 12.39 14.35
CA PRO A 245 -16.89 13.69 14.86
C PRO A 245 -15.75 14.35 15.63
N GLU A 246 -15.63 15.67 15.49
CA GLU A 246 -14.52 16.42 16.11
C GLU A 246 -14.36 16.16 17.62
N PRO A 247 -15.44 16.12 18.44
CA PRO A 247 -15.30 15.84 19.87
C PRO A 247 -14.76 14.44 20.20
N LEU A 248 -14.84 13.49 19.24
CA LEU A 248 -14.39 12.11 19.43
C LEU A 248 -12.97 11.85 18.94
N ARG A 249 -12.31 12.83 18.30
CA ARG A 249 -10.99 12.62 17.68
C ARG A 249 -9.86 12.48 18.69
N ALA A 250 -9.94 13.22 19.81
CA ALA A 250 -8.84 13.34 20.78
C ALA A 250 -9.05 12.55 22.08
N ILE A 251 -10.19 11.88 22.27
CA ILE A 251 -10.47 11.06 23.46
C ILE A 251 -9.72 9.71 23.40
N ASP A 252 -9.63 9.01 24.53
CA ASP A 252 -9.01 7.68 24.52
C ASP A 252 -9.86 6.65 23.73
N THR A 253 -9.22 5.54 23.31
CA THR A 253 -9.90 4.53 22.49
C THR A 253 -11.05 3.85 23.21
N GLY A 254 -10.96 3.64 24.52
CA GLY A 254 -12.05 3.03 25.31
C GLY A 254 -13.26 3.95 25.37
N GLU A 255 -13.07 5.25 25.61
CA GLU A 255 -14.12 6.25 25.59
C GLU A 255 -14.76 6.38 24.20
N PHE A 256 -13.95 6.40 23.13
CA PHE A 256 -14.46 6.38 21.74
C PHE A 256 -15.38 5.18 21.49
N LEU A 257 -14.94 3.99 21.86
CA LEU A 257 -15.72 2.76 21.69
C LEU A 257 -17.01 2.73 22.50
N ALA A 258 -17.05 3.43 23.65
CA ALA A 258 -18.26 3.59 24.47
C ALA A 258 -19.24 4.61 23.88
N ARG A 259 -18.82 5.46 22.95
CA ARG A 259 -19.61 6.56 22.36
C ARG A 259 -19.85 6.36 20.86
N LEU A 260 -19.72 5.15 20.33
CA LEU A 260 -19.91 4.86 18.89
C LEU A 260 -21.32 5.20 18.40
N GLU A 261 -22.33 5.17 19.27
CA GLU A 261 -23.71 5.52 18.95
C GLU A 261 -23.88 6.97 18.48
N GLU A 262 -22.92 7.85 18.79
CA GLU A 262 -22.94 9.22 18.29
C GLU A 262 -22.73 9.33 16.76
N LEU A 263 -22.28 8.24 16.12
CA LEU A 263 -22.19 8.12 14.66
C LEU A 263 -23.53 7.76 14.01
N ASP A 264 -24.51 7.24 14.77
CA ASP A 264 -25.69 6.59 14.20
C ASP A 264 -26.66 7.59 13.56
N GLU A 265 -27.03 8.65 14.26
CA GLU A 265 -28.01 9.63 13.78
C GLU A 265 -27.51 10.39 12.53
N PRO A 266 -26.27 10.93 12.51
CA PRO A 266 -25.75 11.61 11.33
C PRO A 266 -25.71 10.70 10.09
N LEU A 267 -25.25 9.45 10.25
CA LEU A 267 -25.14 8.51 9.14
C LEU A 267 -26.50 7.97 8.70
N ALA A 268 -27.46 7.79 9.62
CA ALA A 268 -28.81 7.39 9.28
C ALA A 268 -29.54 8.48 8.45
N THR A 269 -29.33 9.75 8.80
CA THR A 269 -29.87 10.88 8.05
C THR A 269 -29.32 10.91 6.63
N LEU A 270 -27.99 10.86 6.48
CA LEU A 270 -27.33 10.84 5.16
C LEU A 270 -27.78 9.64 4.32
N HIS A 271 -27.92 8.46 4.95
CA HIS A 271 -28.39 7.26 4.26
C HIS A 271 -29.84 7.41 3.79
N ALA A 272 -30.74 7.91 4.64
CA ALA A 272 -32.14 8.11 4.29
C ALA A 272 -32.30 9.10 3.14
N GLU A 273 -31.52 10.19 3.15
CA GLU A 273 -31.51 11.19 2.08
C GLU A 273 -30.98 10.60 0.76
N ALA A 274 -29.88 9.87 0.78
CA ALA A 274 -29.34 9.20 -0.41
C ALA A 274 -30.35 8.19 -0.97
N LYS A 275 -30.94 7.36 -0.11
CA LYS A 275 -31.94 6.36 -0.50
C LYS A 275 -33.22 7.00 -1.12
N ALA A 276 -33.65 8.14 -0.60
CA ALA A 276 -34.80 8.87 -1.16
C ALA A 276 -34.55 9.37 -2.60
N ARG A 277 -33.27 9.57 -2.97
CA ARG A 277 -32.80 9.92 -4.33
C ARG A 277 -32.43 8.71 -5.20
N GLY A 278 -32.62 7.47 -4.71
CA GLY A 278 -32.21 6.24 -5.40
C GLY A 278 -30.70 5.98 -5.39
N ASN A 279 -29.95 6.67 -4.51
CA ASN A 279 -28.51 6.60 -4.40
C ASN A 279 -28.06 5.74 -3.20
N VAL A 280 -26.77 5.39 -3.17
CA VAL A 280 -26.12 4.71 -2.05
C VAL A 280 -24.93 5.52 -1.54
N LEU A 281 -24.58 5.35 -0.27
CA LEU A 281 -23.39 5.99 0.31
C LEU A 281 -22.14 5.18 0.03
N ARG A 282 -21.05 5.85 -0.37
CA ARG A 282 -19.72 5.26 -0.51
C ARG A 282 -18.65 6.22 -0.01
N PHE A 283 -17.61 5.67 0.61
CA PHE A 283 -16.45 6.48 1.00
C PHE A 283 -15.43 6.44 -0.14
N LEU A 284 -15.32 7.55 -0.86
CA LEU A 284 -14.54 7.64 -2.11
C LEU A 284 -13.32 8.54 -1.98
N ALA A 285 -12.27 8.16 -2.68
CA ALA A 285 -11.18 9.03 -3.08
C ALA A 285 -11.42 9.53 -4.50
N ARG A 286 -11.21 10.81 -4.74
CA ARG A 286 -11.42 11.49 -6.04
C ARG A 286 -10.24 12.39 -6.38
N LEU A 287 -9.79 12.34 -7.61
CA LEU A 287 -8.78 13.22 -8.18
C LEU A 287 -9.25 13.66 -9.57
N ASN A 288 -9.14 14.94 -9.88
CA ASN A 288 -9.43 15.44 -11.23
C ASN A 288 -8.16 15.96 -11.94
N GLN A 289 -8.28 16.27 -13.22
CA GLN A 289 -7.20 16.75 -14.07
C GLN A 289 -6.55 18.07 -13.62
N ARG A 290 -7.20 18.82 -12.72
CA ARG A 290 -6.67 20.06 -12.11
C ARG A 290 -5.89 19.79 -10.82
N GLY A 291 -5.77 18.52 -10.41
CA GLY A 291 -5.11 18.14 -9.16
C GLY A 291 -6.00 18.30 -7.93
N HIS A 292 -7.29 18.56 -8.05
CA HIS A 292 -8.18 18.59 -6.88
C HIS A 292 -8.35 17.16 -6.35
N ALA A 293 -7.84 16.93 -5.17
CA ALA A 293 -7.85 15.65 -4.47
C ALA A 293 -8.78 15.72 -3.25
N ARG A 294 -9.76 14.82 -3.16
CA ARG A 294 -10.74 14.77 -2.06
C ARG A 294 -11.01 13.34 -1.64
N VAL A 295 -11.17 13.15 -0.35
CA VAL A 295 -11.56 11.88 0.28
C VAL A 295 -12.72 12.14 1.21
N GLY A 296 -13.78 11.35 1.12
CA GLY A 296 -14.94 11.51 1.99
C GLY A 296 -16.12 10.63 1.63
N LEU A 297 -17.15 10.71 2.46
CA LEU A 297 -18.42 10.04 2.22
C LEU A 297 -19.23 10.80 1.18
N VAL A 298 -19.69 10.08 0.17
CA VAL A 298 -20.49 10.65 -0.91
C VAL A 298 -21.64 9.72 -1.27
N GLU A 299 -22.69 10.29 -1.78
CA GLU A 299 -23.73 9.50 -2.45
C GLU A 299 -23.39 9.29 -3.92
N VAL A 300 -23.69 8.11 -4.41
CA VAL A 300 -23.50 7.72 -5.81
C VAL A 300 -24.76 7.02 -6.33
N PRO A 301 -25.07 7.16 -7.63
CA PRO A 301 -26.19 6.43 -8.24
C PRO A 301 -26.02 4.91 -8.12
N ALA A 302 -27.11 4.17 -8.12
CA ALA A 302 -27.08 2.69 -8.05
C ALA A 302 -26.29 2.04 -9.21
N GLU A 303 -26.23 2.72 -10.38
CA GLU A 303 -25.48 2.28 -11.57
C GLU A 303 -23.99 2.55 -11.46
N HIS A 304 -23.56 3.38 -10.51
CA HIS A 304 -22.16 3.71 -10.33
C HIS A 304 -21.31 2.46 -10.05
N PRO A 305 -20.11 2.32 -10.62
CA PRO A 305 -19.28 1.14 -10.39
C PRO A 305 -19.03 0.84 -8.91
N ALA A 306 -18.79 1.85 -8.08
CA ALA A 306 -18.60 1.69 -6.64
C ALA A 306 -19.88 1.25 -5.89
N ALA A 307 -21.07 1.43 -6.45
CA ALA A 307 -22.32 0.98 -5.82
C ALA A 307 -22.44 -0.55 -5.83
N ARG A 308 -21.74 -1.22 -6.75
CA ARG A 308 -21.80 -2.67 -6.95
C ARG A 308 -20.68 -3.44 -6.24
N LEU A 309 -19.87 -2.74 -5.44
CA LEU A 309 -18.82 -3.39 -4.66
C LEU A 309 -19.42 -4.31 -3.59
N TYR A 310 -18.68 -5.37 -3.30
CA TYR A 310 -19.06 -6.34 -2.28
C TYR A 310 -17.91 -6.56 -1.28
N GLY A 311 -18.28 -6.81 -0.01
CA GLY A 311 -17.33 -7.14 1.04
C GLY A 311 -16.26 -6.05 1.25
N THR A 312 -15.00 -6.45 1.24
CA THR A 312 -13.82 -5.59 1.48
C THR A 312 -13.10 -5.18 0.20
N ASP A 313 -13.67 -5.41 -0.98
CA ASP A 313 -13.03 -5.10 -2.25
C ASP A 313 -12.69 -3.61 -2.38
N ASN A 314 -11.55 -3.35 -2.96
CA ASN A 314 -11.17 -2.02 -3.43
C ASN A 314 -11.49 -1.88 -4.92
N GLN A 315 -11.72 -0.65 -5.35
CA GLN A 315 -11.97 -0.32 -6.74
C GLN A 315 -11.27 0.99 -7.11
N PHE A 316 -10.70 1.01 -8.30
CA PHE A 316 -10.02 2.16 -8.89
C PHE A 316 -10.55 2.35 -10.31
N ALA A 317 -11.28 3.42 -10.56
CA ALA A 317 -11.80 3.81 -11.87
C ALA A 317 -10.93 4.94 -12.42
N LEU A 318 -10.20 4.66 -13.49
CA LEU A 318 -9.27 5.57 -14.14
C LEU A 318 -9.90 6.07 -15.46
N THR A 319 -10.30 7.33 -15.51
CA THR A 319 -10.67 8.00 -16.77
C THR A 319 -9.44 8.68 -17.33
N THR A 320 -9.05 8.35 -18.55
CA THR A 320 -7.84 8.87 -19.20
C THR A 320 -8.18 9.50 -20.53
N THR A 321 -7.19 10.04 -21.23
CA THR A 321 -7.40 10.59 -22.57
C THR A 321 -7.84 9.54 -23.59
N ARG A 322 -7.58 8.24 -23.36
CA ARG A 322 -8.01 7.14 -24.21
C ARG A 322 -9.21 6.36 -23.65
N TYR A 323 -9.25 6.17 -22.34
CA TYR A 323 -10.37 5.55 -21.62
C TYR A 323 -11.35 6.59 -21.08
N HIS A 324 -11.86 7.49 -21.96
CA HIS A 324 -12.71 8.62 -21.55
C HIS A 324 -14.22 8.30 -21.59
N THR A 325 -14.67 7.42 -22.50
CA THR A 325 -16.09 7.03 -22.61
C THR A 325 -16.45 6.00 -21.55
N GLN A 326 -15.55 5.05 -21.33
CA GLN A 326 -15.66 4.07 -20.24
C GLN A 326 -14.32 4.08 -19.48
N PRO A 327 -14.35 4.27 -18.14
CA PRO A 327 -13.14 4.24 -17.35
C PRO A 327 -12.52 2.84 -17.34
N LEU A 328 -11.19 2.79 -17.26
CA LEU A 328 -10.49 1.55 -16.93
C LEU A 328 -10.70 1.26 -15.44
N VAL A 329 -11.35 0.14 -15.13
CA VAL A 329 -11.64 -0.25 -13.73
C VAL A 329 -10.73 -1.39 -13.30
N ILE A 330 -10.08 -1.22 -12.16
CA ILE A 330 -9.30 -2.24 -11.45
C ILE A 330 -10.01 -2.53 -10.14
N GLN A 331 -10.41 -3.77 -9.89
CA GLN A 331 -11.17 -4.15 -8.71
C GLN A 331 -10.68 -5.49 -8.15
N GLY A 332 -10.78 -5.62 -6.82
CA GLY A 332 -10.50 -6.85 -6.10
C GLY A 332 -10.04 -6.61 -4.67
N PRO A 333 -9.53 -7.65 -3.98
CA PRO A 333 -9.02 -7.52 -2.63
C PRO A 333 -7.86 -6.52 -2.54
N GLY A 334 -8.07 -5.42 -1.82
CA GLY A 334 -7.10 -4.32 -1.69
C GLY A 334 -6.21 -4.41 -0.45
N ALA A 335 -6.24 -5.54 0.27
CA ALA A 335 -5.44 -5.81 1.45
C ALA A 335 -5.13 -7.30 1.57
N GLY A 336 -4.05 -7.64 2.27
CA GLY A 336 -3.65 -9.00 2.56
C GLY A 336 -2.14 -9.22 2.38
N PRO A 337 -1.52 -10.01 3.27
CA PRO A 337 -0.06 -10.17 3.27
C PRO A 337 0.46 -10.88 2.01
N GLU A 338 -0.27 -11.85 1.51
CA GLU A 338 0.16 -12.66 0.36
C GLU A 338 0.13 -11.85 -0.94
N VAL A 339 -0.97 -11.12 -1.18
CA VAL A 339 -1.10 -10.26 -2.37
C VAL A 339 -0.16 -9.06 -2.31
N THR A 340 0.10 -8.50 -1.11
CA THR A 340 1.10 -7.43 -0.93
C THR A 340 2.52 -7.95 -1.21
N ALA A 341 2.86 -9.13 -0.71
CA ALA A 341 4.15 -9.77 -0.97
C ALA A 341 4.32 -10.13 -2.45
N GLN A 342 3.24 -10.55 -3.12
CA GLN A 342 3.25 -10.80 -4.56
C GLN A 342 3.56 -9.52 -5.36
N ALA A 343 3.00 -8.36 -4.96
CA ALA A 343 3.31 -7.09 -5.60
C ALA A 343 4.79 -6.69 -5.41
N LEU A 344 5.33 -6.89 -4.19
CA LEU A 344 6.77 -6.69 -3.94
C LEU A 344 7.62 -7.60 -4.85
N LEU A 345 7.29 -8.88 -4.94
CA LEU A 345 8.01 -9.82 -5.81
C LEU A 345 7.91 -9.39 -7.29
N GLY A 346 6.73 -8.98 -7.74
CA GLY A 346 6.52 -8.50 -9.10
C GLY A 346 7.37 -7.28 -9.45
N ASP A 347 7.45 -6.31 -8.51
CA ASP A 347 8.31 -5.14 -8.68
C ASP A 347 9.80 -5.53 -8.69
N VAL A 348 10.26 -6.48 -7.85
CA VAL A 348 11.64 -6.99 -7.87
C VAL A 348 11.96 -7.67 -9.20
N LEU A 349 11.08 -8.56 -9.68
CA LEU A 349 11.27 -9.26 -10.95
C LEU A 349 11.29 -8.33 -12.18
N ALA A 350 10.59 -7.21 -12.11
CA ALA A 350 10.59 -6.20 -13.18
C ALA A 350 11.91 -5.41 -13.29
N LEU A 351 12.86 -5.60 -12.36
CA LEU A 351 14.16 -4.95 -12.33
C LEU A 351 15.27 -5.78 -13.06
N GLY A 352 15.03 -7.08 -13.24
CA GLY A 352 15.97 -8.03 -13.86
C GLY A 352 15.91 -8.12 -15.37
#